data_693f3bbe94ee28e7521dc038a14a176f
#
_entry.id   693f3bbe94ee28e7521dc038a14a176f
#
_cell.length_a   1.000
_cell.length_b   1.000
_cell.length_c   1.000
_cell.angle_alpha   90.00
_cell.angle_beta   90.00
_cell.angle_gamma   90.00
#
_symmetry.space_group_name_H-M   'P 1'
#
loop_
_entity.id
_entity.type
_entity.pdbx_description
1 polymer ?
#
loop_
_entity_poly.entity_id
_entity_poly.type
_entity_poly.pdbx_seq_one_letter_code
_entity_poly.pdbx_strand_id
1 'polypeptide(L)'
;MISLFRYMREALMRGVQVVVGTALFDVWPLLSLRHAILRLYFQAGAGFLVGRHFQFHRPHFLRAPAGARLTFAQNVKINSNVEIDYSGGVEIADDVWISQNVIIETHEHVIGSGPKSGWLVKWFPLEIGRDAWIGANAIILPGVKRIGARAIVGAAAVVSREVLDGEIVGGVPARMIGQRPAEREGE
;
A
#
# COMPACT_ATOMS: atom_id res chain seq x y z
N MET A 1 -17.31 11.12 15.25
CA MET A 1 -17.55 12.15 14.21
C MET A 1 -16.22 12.44 13.53
N ILE A 2 -16.03 12.04 12.25
CA ILE A 2 -14.85 12.45 11.48
C ILE A 2 -15.00 13.95 11.31
N SER A 3 -13.96 14.73 11.68
CA SER A 3 -14.07 16.18 11.55
C SER A 3 -14.22 16.52 10.05
N LEU A 4 -15.09 17.48 9.75
CA LEU A 4 -15.28 18.01 8.38
C LEU A 4 -13.93 18.36 7.74
N PHE A 5 -12.99 18.87 8.52
CA PHE A 5 -11.63 19.18 8.09
C PHE A 5 -10.87 17.96 7.55
N ARG A 6 -10.95 16.82 8.25
CA ARG A 6 -10.31 15.56 7.79
C ARG A 6 -10.91 15.09 6.48
N TYR A 7 -12.24 15.12 6.36
CA TYR A 7 -12.93 14.75 5.12
C TYR A 7 -12.50 15.65 3.95
N MET A 8 -12.49 16.96 4.14
CA MET A 8 -12.07 17.91 3.11
C MET A 8 -10.61 17.70 2.68
N ARG A 9 -9.73 17.45 3.65
CA ARG A 9 -8.31 17.15 3.35
C ARG A 9 -8.15 15.88 2.50
N GLU A 10 -8.87 14.83 2.82
CA GLU A 10 -8.83 13.57 2.06
C GLU A 10 -9.45 13.71 0.67
N ALA A 11 -10.54 14.46 0.55
CA ALA A 11 -11.17 14.76 -0.74
C ALA A 11 -10.24 15.59 -1.64
N LEU A 12 -9.62 16.62 -1.08
CA LEU A 12 -8.63 17.43 -1.79
C LEU A 12 -7.47 16.59 -2.29
N MET A 13 -6.91 15.73 -1.41
CA MET A 13 -5.77 14.90 -1.79
C MET A 13 -6.13 13.87 -2.86
N ARG A 14 -7.35 13.32 -2.87
CA ARG A 14 -7.80 12.48 -3.99
C ARG A 14 -7.80 13.25 -5.31
N GLY A 15 -8.29 14.48 -5.33
CA GLY A 15 -8.21 15.34 -6.51
C GLY A 15 -6.76 15.61 -6.94
N VAL A 16 -5.88 15.89 -5.98
CA VAL A 16 -4.44 16.06 -6.25
C VAL A 16 -3.82 14.79 -6.86
N GLN A 17 -4.09 13.61 -6.30
CA GLN A 17 -3.57 12.33 -6.83
C GLN A 17 -4.01 12.09 -8.28
N VAL A 18 -5.26 12.39 -8.62
CA VAL A 18 -5.76 12.28 -10.00
C VAL A 18 -4.94 13.16 -10.94
N VAL A 19 -4.71 14.41 -10.58
CA VAL A 19 -3.98 15.38 -11.41
C VAL A 19 -2.51 14.99 -11.54
N VAL A 20 -1.82 14.80 -10.41
CA VAL A 20 -0.37 14.51 -10.42
C VAL A 20 -0.05 13.09 -10.89
N GLY A 21 -1.03 12.19 -10.89
CA GLY A 21 -0.91 10.83 -11.40
C GLY A 21 -1.00 10.72 -12.93
N THR A 22 -1.24 11.82 -13.65
CA THR A 22 -1.32 11.80 -15.12
C THR A 22 0.07 11.76 -15.79
N ALA A 23 0.10 11.40 -17.08
CA ALA A 23 1.32 11.36 -17.88
C ALA A 23 2.02 12.74 -17.99
N LEU A 24 1.28 13.84 -17.80
CA LEU A 24 1.85 15.18 -17.78
C LEU A 24 2.95 15.32 -16.70
N PHE A 25 2.80 14.62 -15.59
CA PHE A 25 3.76 14.63 -14.48
C PHE A 25 4.90 13.61 -14.62
N ASP A 26 5.09 12.98 -15.76
CA ASP A 26 6.25 12.11 -16.03
C ASP A 26 7.45 12.87 -16.59
N VAL A 27 7.25 14.14 -17.00
CA VAL A 27 8.33 14.96 -17.54
C VAL A 27 8.92 15.87 -16.47
N TRP A 28 10.23 16.04 -16.47
CA TRP A 28 10.89 17.02 -15.62
C TRP A 28 10.53 18.45 -16.07
N PRO A 29 10.23 19.41 -15.16
CA PRO A 29 10.33 19.33 -13.69
C PRO A 29 9.06 18.82 -12.97
N LEU A 30 7.95 18.54 -13.68
CA LEU A 30 6.68 18.14 -13.09
C LEU A 30 6.77 16.79 -12.32
N LEU A 31 7.61 15.88 -12.79
CA LEU A 31 7.90 14.65 -12.06
C LEU A 31 8.45 14.92 -10.66
N SER A 32 9.38 15.85 -10.55
CA SER A 32 9.94 16.24 -9.25
C SER A 32 8.89 16.90 -8.36
N LEU A 33 8.01 17.71 -8.95
CA LEU A 33 6.90 18.35 -8.25
C LEU A 33 5.90 17.30 -7.70
N ARG A 34 5.54 16.28 -8.50
CA ARG A 34 4.71 15.14 -8.03
C ARG A 34 5.29 14.51 -6.77
N HIS A 35 6.54 14.11 -6.83
CA HIS A 35 7.18 13.47 -5.69
C HIS A 35 7.28 14.41 -4.47
N ALA A 36 7.55 15.68 -4.67
CA ALA A 36 7.61 16.68 -3.59
C ALA A 36 6.25 16.85 -2.90
N ILE A 37 5.15 16.97 -3.66
CA ILE A 37 3.79 17.09 -3.13
C ILE A 37 3.44 15.86 -2.30
N LEU A 38 3.67 14.68 -2.82
CA LEU A 38 3.29 13.43 -2.16
C LEU A 38 4.16 13.14 -0.94
N ARG A 39 5.47 13.43 -1.02
CA ARG A 39 6.37 13.34 0.14
C ARG A 39 5.93 14.25 1.29
N LEU A 40 5.55 15.48 0.97
CA LEU A 40 5.08 16.42 1.99
C LEU A 40 3.77 15.93 2.62
N TYR A 41 2.82 15.47 1.82
CA TYR A 41 1.51 15.06 2.32
C TYR A 41 1.56 13.78 3.15
N PHE A 42 2.27 12.76 2.67
CA PHE A 42 2.41 11.46 3.36
C PHE A 42 3.58 11.43 4.34
N GLN A 43 4.34 12.52 4.45
CA GLN A 43 5.56 12.60 5.26
C GLN A 43 6.55 11.47 4.89
N ALA A 44 6.62 11.14 3.58
CA ALA A 44 7.45 10.06 3.09
C ALA A 44 8.94 10.41 3.16
N GLY A 45 9.76 9.38 3.38
CA GLY A 45 11.21 9.49 3.50
C GLY A 45 11.91 9.96 2.22
N ALA A 46 13.21 10.15 2.29
CA ALA A 46 14.03 10.46 1.13
C ALA A 46 13.96 9.31 0.10
N GLY A 47 14.10 9.61 -1.19
CA GLY A 47 14.07 8.60 -2.24
C GLY A 47 12.69 8.00 -2.56
N PHE A 48 11.60 8.52 -1.95
CA PHE A 48 10.24 8.09 -2.29
C PHE A 48 9.91 8.44 -3.74
N LEU A 49 9.52 7.41 -4.52
CA LEU A 49 9.13 7.54 -5.92
C LEU A 49 7.78 6.84 -6.15
N VAL A 50 6.91 7.44 -6.96
CA VAL A 50 5.63 6.86 -7.34
C VAL A 50 5.34 7.04 -8.82
N GLY A 51 4.85 5.98 -9.46
CA GLY A 51 4.45 5.95 -10.87
C GLY A 51 3.13 6.68 -11.14
N ARG A 52 2.50 6.38 -12.28
CA ARG A 52 1.21 6.97 -12.68
C ARG A 52 0.02 6.24 -12.10
N HIS A 53 -1.16 6.91 -12.11
CA HIS A 53 -2.46 6.32 -11.81
C HIS A 53 -2.51 5.56 -10.48
N PHE A 54 -1.74 6.02 -9.47
CA PHE A 54 -1.80 5.47 -8.12
C PHE A 54 -3.04 5.98 -7.38
N GLN A 55 -3.56 5.16 -6.47
CA GLN A 55 -4.68 5.52 -5.61
C GLN A 55 -4.38 5.12 -4.17
N PHE A 56 -4.11 6.11 -3.32
CA PHE A 56 -3.96 5.90 -1.88
C PHE A 56 -5.19 6.48 -1.21
N HIS A 57 -6.06 5.63 -0.67
CA HIS A 57 -7.37 6.06 -0.21
C HIS A 57 -7.84 5.37 1.07
N ARG A 58 -8.80 6.01 1.70
CA ARG A 58 -9.71 5.39 2.68
C ARG A 58 -11.13 5.63 2.19
N PRO A 59 -11.95 4.60 2.05
CA PRO A 59 -13.34 4.77 1.67
C PRO A 59 -14.04 5.75 2.64
N HIS A 60 -14.61 6.83 2.12
CA HIS A 60 -15.17 7.93 2.92
C HIS A 60 -16.43 7.53 3.69
N PHE A 61 -17.13 6.50 3.23
CA PHE A 61 -18.33 5.95 3.89
C PHE A 61 -17.98 5.00 5.05
N LEU A 62 -16.73 4.58 5.18
CA LEU A 62 -16.29 3.75 6.27
C LEU A 62 -15.82 4.60 7.45
N ARG A 63 -16.19 4.18 8.65
CA ARG A 63 -15.71 4.79 9.89
C ARG A 63 -14.36 4.20 10.29
N ALA A 64 -13.34 4.40 9.47
CA ALA A 64 -12.01 3.91 9.75
C ALA A 64 -11.44 4.42 11.08
N PRO A 65 -10.59 3.65 11.78
CA PRO A 65 -9.95 4.06 13.02
C PRO A 65 -9.25 5.41 12.91
N ALA A 66 -9.32 6.23 13.93
CA ALA A 66 -8.78 7.59 13.91
C ALA A 66 -7.25 7.62 13.69
N GLY A 67 -6.54 6.58 14.17
CA GLY A 67 -5.09 6.43 14.05
C GLY A 67 -4.60 5.81 12.73
N ALA A 68 -5.48 5.32 11.88
CA ALA A 68 -5.09 4.70 10.62
C ALA A 68 -4.34 5.71 9.71
N ARG A 69 -3.14 5.36 9.30
CA ARG A 69 -2.24 6.20 8.49
C ARG A 69 -1.62 5.36 7.39
N LEU A 70 -1.16 6.03 6.33
CA LEU A 70 -0.24 5.48 5.35
C LEU A 70 1.09 6.18 5.53
N THR A 71 2.14 5.42 5.80
CA THR A 71 3.48 5.94 6.01
C THR A 71 4.48 5.25 5.09
N PHE A 72 5.45 6.01 4.61
CA PHE A 72 6.51 5.53 3.74
C PHE A 72 7.86 5.94 4.35
N ALA A 73 8.72 4.97 4.60
CA ALA A 73 10.09 5.23 5.03
C ALA A 73 10.99 5.67 3.85
N GLN A 74 12.29 5.42 3.90
CA GLN A 74 13.21 5.88 2.86
C GLN A 74 13.24 4.93 1.66
N ASN A 75 13.54 5.48 0.47
CA ASN A 75 13.77 4.74 -0.78
C ASN A 75 12.60 3.85 -1.24
N VAL A 76 11.38 4.12 -0.78
CA VAL A 76 10.20 3.37 -1.22
C VAL A 76 9.87 3.70 -2.67
N LYS A 77 9.75 2.67 -3.51
CA LYS A 77 9.42 2.80 -4.93
C LYS A 77 8.08 2.12 -5.23
N ILE A 78 7.14 2.91 -5.71
CA ILE A 78 5.80 2.45 -6.09
C ILE A 78 5.63 2.65 -7.59
N ASN A 79 5.33 1.59 -8.31
CA ASN A 79 5.13 1.66 -9.76
C ASN A 79 3.70 2.17 -10.10
N SER A 80 3.32 2.12 -11.36
CA SER A 80 2.05 2.65 -11.85
C SER A 80 0.86 1.75 -11.50
N ASN A 81 -0.33 2.34 -11.42
CA ASN A 81 -1.61 1.68 -11.16
C ASN A 81 -1.65 0.92 -9.82
N VAL A 82 -0.95 1.40 -8.82
CA VAL A 82 -0.98 0.81 -7.47
C VAL A 82 -2.13 1.41 -6.69
N GLU A 83 -2.93 0.54 -6.07
CA GLU A 83 -4.04 0.92 -5.20
C GLU A 83 -3.76 0.47 -3.77
N ILE A 84 -3.84 1.39 -2.82
CA ILE A 84 -3.67 1.11 -1.39
C ILE A 84 -4.86 1.66 -0.61
N ASP A 85 -5.73 0.77 -0.14
CA ASP A 85 -6.62 1.10 0.95
C ASP A 85 -5.87 1.06 2.27
N TYR A 86 -5.78 2.20 2.96
CA TYR A 86 -5.14 2.31 4.27
C TYR A 86 -6.13 2.56 5.40
N SER A 87 -7.36 2.07 5.27
CA SER A 87 -8.40 2.21 6.31
C SER A 87 -8.01 1.57 7.63
N GLY A 88 -7.27 0.48 7.60
CA GLY A 88 -6.69 -0.18 8.77
C GLY A 88 -5.34 0.38 9.21
N GLY A 89 -4.70 1.15 8.35
CA GLY A 89 -3.32 1.60 8.49
C GLY A 89 -2.35 0.75 7.68
N VAL A 90 -1.39 1.40 7.01
CA VAL A 90 -0.30 0.74 6.26
C VAL A 90 1.01 1.43 6.57
N GLU A 91 1.99 0.65 7.03
CA GLU A 91 3.34 1.11 7.28
C GLU A 91 4.30 0.43 6.32
N ILE A 92 5.03 1.22 5.53
CA ILE A 92 5.97 0.72 4.51
C ILE A 92 7.37 1.15 4.92
N ALA A 93 8.21 0.16 5.23
CA ALA A 93 9.59 0.37 5.67
C ALA A 93 10.53 0.78 4.53
N ASP A 94 11.82 0.93 4.85
CA ASP A 94 12.85 1.34 3.89
C ASP A 94 13.02 0.34 2.74
N ASP A 95 13.43 0.86 1.59
CA ASP A 95 13.85 0.09 0.41
C ASP A 95 12.77 -0.83 -0.18
N VAL A 96 11.50 -0.65 0.18
CA VAL A 96 10.38 -1.45 -0.34
C VAL A 96 10.09 -1.08 -1.78
N TRP A 97 9.90 -2.12 -2.61
CA TRP A 97 9.44 -1.97 -3.99
C TRP A 97 8.06 -2.57 -4.18
N ILE A 98 7.13 -1.77 -4.73
CA ILE A 98 5.78 -2.19 -5.11
C ILE A 98 5.65 -2.05 -6.62
N SER A 99 5.51 -3.17 -7.31
CA SER A 99 5.39 -3.22 -8.77
C SER A 99 4.02 -2.72 -9.24
N GLN A 100 3.85 -2.62 -10.56
CA GLN A 100 2.61 -2.11 -11.15
C GLN A 100 1.39 -2.99 -10.86
N ASN A 101 0.22 -2.38 -10.83
CA ASN A 101 -1.10 -2.99 -10.68
C ASN A 101 -1.26 -3.77 -9.36
N VAL A 102 -0.48 -3.45 -8.33
CA VAL A 102 -0.65 -4.05 -7.01
C VAL A 102 -1.86 -3.46 -6.31
N ILE A 103 -2.63 -4.31 -5.63
CA ILE A 103 -3.78 -3.92 -4.80
C ILE A 103 -3.50 -4.34 -3.36
N ILE A 104 -3.65 -3.40 -2.43
CA ILE A 104 -3.53 -3.64 -0.99
C ILE A 104 -4.83 -3.24 -0.32
N GLU A 105 -5.47 -4.18 0.38
CA GLU A 105 -6.72 -3.99 1.10
C GLU A 105 -6.51 -4.16 2.61
N THR A 106 -7.02 -3.23 3.41
CA THR A 106 -6.88 -3.27 4.87
C THR A 106 -8.21 -3.28 5.61
N HIS A 107 -9.32 -3.50 4.91
CA HIS A 107 -10.61 -3.71 5.53
C HIS A 107 -11.38 -4.85 4.87
N GLU A 108 -12.30 -5.44 5.61
CA GLU A 108 -13.26 -6.41 5.09
C GLU A 108 -14.65 -6.17 5.69
N HIS A 109 -15.67 -6.57 4.95
CA HIS A 109 -17.03 -6.64 5.45
C HIS A 109 -17.31 -8.01 6.02
N VAL A 110 -17.73 -8.06 7.30
CA VAL A 110 -18.15 -9.31 7.95
C VAL A 110 -19.48 -9.74 7.35
N ILE A 111 -19.46 -10.85 6.63
CA ILE A 111 -20.66 -11.39 5.99
C ILE A 111 -21.70 -11.72 7.05
N GLY A 112 -22.86 -11.10 6.97
CA GLY A 112 -24.01 -11.34 7.84
C GLY A 112 -25.20 -11.87 7.05
N SER A 113 -26.23 -12.34 7.75
CA SER A 113 -27.46 -12.85 7.14
C SER A 113 -28.41 -11.76 6.65
N GLY A 114 -28.22 -10.52 7.10
CA GLY A 114 -29.05 -9.37 6.73
C GLY A 114 -28.51 -8.55 5.55
N PRO A 115 -29.15 -7.42 5.21
CA PRO A 115 -28.71 -6.54 4.14
C PRO A 115 -27.27 -6.06 4.35
N LYS A 116 -26.50 -5.92 3.25
CA LYS A 116 -25.09 -5.48 3.25
C LYS A 116 -24.85 -4.16 3.96
N SER A 117 -25.82 -3.24 3.95
CA SER A 117 -25.76 -1.94 4.65
C SER A 117 -25.61 -2.06 6.18
N GLY A 118 -25.96 -3.19 6.74
CA GLY A 118 -25.80 -3.49 8.18
C GLY A 118 -24.58 -4.35 8.50
N TRP A 119 -23.77 -4.72 7.53
CA TRP A 119 -22.60 -5.55 7.80
C TRP A 119 -21.53 -4.76 8.54
N LEU A 120 -20.91 -5.42 9.51
CA LEU A 120 -19.79 -4.85 10.25
C LEU A 120 -18.56 -4.78 9.36
N VAL A 121 -17.72 -3.78 9.61
CA VAL A 121 -16.41 -3.63 8.95
C VAL A 121 -15.32 -3.93 9.96
N LYS A 122 -14.37 -4.76 9.56
CA LYS A 122 -13.13 -4.99 10.30
C LYS A 122 -11.97 -4.31 9.57
N TRP A 123 -11.04 -3.78 10.35
CA TRP A 123 -9.83 -3.15 9.86
C TRP A 123 -8.60 -3.92 10.32
N PHE A 124 -7.61 -4.02 9.44
CA PHE A 124 -6.39 -4.77 9.65
C PHE A 124 -5.19 -3.89 9.33
N PRO A 125 -4.39 -3.52 10.34
CA PRO A 125 -3.14 -2.83 10.05
C PRO A 125 -2.21 -3.77 9.29
N LEU A 126 -1.45 -3.23 8.33
CA LEU A 126 -0.46 -3.93 7.53
C LEU A 126 0.91 -3.27 7.70
N GLU A 127 1.91 -4.07 7.98
CA GLU A 127 3.33 -3.69 7.94
C GLU A 127 4.01 -4.36 6.76
N ILE A 128 4.76 -3.58 5.95
CA ILE A 128 5.62 -4.10 4.90
C ILE A 128 7.05 -3.83 5.32
N GLY A 129 7.78 -4.90 5.61
CA GLY A 129 9.14 -4.88 6.14
C GLY A 129 10.17 -4.39 5.13
N ARG A 130 11.32 -3.96 5.65
CA ARG A 130 12.45 -3.41 4.88
C ARG A 130 12.85 -4.35 3.73
N ASP A 131 13.18 -3.75 2.56
CA ASP A 131 13.67 -4.47 1.39
C ASP A 131 12.70 -5.57 0.88
N ALA A 132 11.40 -5.47 1.19
CA ALA A 132 10.39 -6.34 0.61
C ALA A 132 10.06 -5.93 -0.84
N TRP A 133 9.73 -6.91 -1.64
CA TRP A 133 9.31 -6.69 -3.03
C TRP A 133 7.95 -7.29 -3.29
N ILE A 134 6.99 -6.46 -3.68
CA ILE A 134 5.65 -6.87 -4.09
C ILE A 134 5.60 -6.91 -5.61
N GLY A 135 5.47 -8.09 -6.18
CA GLY A 135 5.45 -8.34 -7.62
C GLY A 135 4.19 -7.79 -8.31
N ALA A 136 4.30 -7.57 -9.61
CA ALA A 136 3.23 -7.00 -10.43
C ALA A 136 1.91 -7.80 -10.33
N ASN A 137 0.78 -7.09 -10.30
CA ASN A 137 -0.57 -7.64 -10.20
C ASN A 137 -0.83 -8.46 -8.92
N ALA A 138 0.04 -8.38 -7.92
CA ALA A 138 -0.21 -9.04 -6.64
C ALA A 138 -1.36 -8.35 -5.89
N ILE A 139 -2.11 -9.15 -5.11
CA ILE A 139 -3.19 -8.67 -4.25
C ILE A 139 -2.87 -9.07 -2.82
N ILE A 140 -2.83 -8.09 -1.92
CA ILE A 140 -2.71 -8.32 -0.48
C ILE A 140 -4.09 -8.19 0.13
N LEU A 141 -4.64 -9.29 0.60
CA LEU A 141 -6.00 -9.36 1.15
C LEU A 141 -6.05 -8.79 2.59
N PRO A 142 -7.24 -8.33 3.03
CA PRO A 142 -7.47 -7.99 4.43
C PRO A 142 -7.10 -9.14 5.37
N GLY A 143 -6.60 -8.81 6.56
CA GLY A 143 -6.16 -9.80 7.54
C GLY A 143 -4.70 -10.20 7.43
N VAL A 144 -4.00 -9.87 6.33
CA VAL A 144 -2.55 -9.92 6.26
C VAL A 144 -2.01 -8.78 7.10
N LYS A 145 -1.36 -9.08 8.23
CA LYS A 145 -0.84 -8.07 9.14
C LYS A 145 0.60 -7.70 8.82
N ARG A 146 1.34 -8.60 8.15
CA ARG A 146 2.75 -8.41 7.90
C ARG A 146 3.20 -9.08 6.59
N ILE A 147 3.97 -8.31 5.82
CA ILE A 147 4.90 -8.81 4.81
C ILE A 147 6.29 -8.61 5.39
N GLY A 148 7.02 -9.68 5.64
CA GLY A 148 8.30 -9.67 6.34
C GLY A 148 9.39 -8.89 5.62
N ALA A 149 10.45 -8.55 6.36
CA ALA A 149 11.63 -7.94 5.77
C ALA A 149 12.24 -8.86 4.69
N ARG A 150 12.69 -8.27 3.57
CA ARG A 150 13.28 -9.00 2.46
C ARG A 150 12.35 -10.06 1.83
N ALA A 151 11.08 -10.11 2.20
CA ALA A 151 10.10 -11.00 1.58
C ALA A 151 9.84 -10.63 0.12
N ILE A 152 9.51 -11.62 -0.69
CA ILE A 152 9.12 -11.43 -2.09
C ILE A 152 7.73 -12.01 -2.30
N VAL A 153 6.82 -11.17 -2.73
CA VAL A 153 5.51 -11.59 -3.23
C VAL A 153 5.61 -11.69 -4.75
N GLY A 154 5.45 -12.90 -5.27
CA GLY A 154 5.51 -13.17 -6.71
C GLY A 154 4.42 -12.44 -7.49
N ALA A 155 4.65 -12.21 -8.79
CA ALA A 155 3.67 -11.59 -9.66
C ALA A 155 2.35 -12.38 -9.68
N ALA A 156 1.21 -11.66 -9.71
CA ALA A 156 -0.15 -12.19 -9.69
C ALA A 156 -0.49 -13.07 -8.46
N ALA A 157 0.30 -13.01 -7.41
CA ALA A 157 0.01 -13.72 -6.17
C ALA A 157 -1.15 -13.09 -5.40
N VAL A 158 -2.01 -13.91 -4.78
CA VAL A 158 -3.06 -13.45 -3.85
C VAL A 158 -2.66 -13.86 -2.44
N VAL A 159 -2.17 -12.90 -1.67
CA VAL A 159 -1.67 -13.12 -0.31
C VAL A 159 -2.82 -13.03 0.68
N SER A 160 -3.04 -14.09 1.44
CA SER A 160 -4.12 -14.21 2.43
C SER A 160 -3.61 -14.57 3.84
N ARG A 161 -2.30 -14.59 4.05
CA ARG A 161 -1.64 -14.82 5.34
C ARG A 161 -0.39 -13.94 5.46
N GLU A 162 0.13 -13.86 6.66
CA GLU A 162 1.43 -13.23 6.88
C GLU A 162 2.53 -13.91 6.06
N VAL A 163 3.47 -13.12 5.55
CA VAL A 163 4.67 -13.57 4.86
C VAL A 163 5.87 -13.33 5.77
N LEU A 164 6.67 -14.34 6.01
CA LEU A 164 7.80 -14.26 6.92
C LEU A 164 9.00 -13.54 6.30
N ASP A 165 9.98 -13.19 7.12
CA ASP A 165 11.21 -12.55 6.67
C ASP A 165 11.95 -13.42 5.65
N GLY A 166 12.29 -12.84 4.50
CA GLY A 166 12.96 -13.52 3.39
C GLY A 166 12.11 -14.55 2.66
N GLU A 167 10.88 -14.82 3.07
CA GLU A 167 9.99 -15.78 2.40
C GLU A 167 9.64 -15.30 0.99
N ILE A 168 9.69 -16.21 0.02
CA ILE A 168 9.21 -15.98 -1.34
C ILE A 168 7.88 -16.71 -1.49
N VAL A 169 6.81 -15.97 -1.77
CA VAL A 169 5.47 -16.53 -1.93
C VAL A 169 4.92 -16.29 -3.34
N GLY A 170 4.10 -17.20 -3.83
CA GLY A 170 3.45 -17.07 -5.14
C GLY A 170 2.18 -17.89 -5.26
N GLY A 171 1.37 -17.62 -6.28
CA GLY A 171 0.14 -18.34 -6.60
C GLY A 171 -1.13 -17.76 -5.96
N VAL A 172 -2.29 -18.45 -6.20
CA VAL A 172 -3.63 -18.08 -5.74
C VAL A 172 -4.29 -19.30 -5.10
N PRO A 173 -4.44 -19.35 -3.76
CA PRO A 173 -3.85 -18.45 -2.77
C PRO A 173 -2.32 -18.61 -2.70
N ALA A 174 -1.62 -17.55 -2.31
CA ALA A 174 -0.16 -17.56 -2.25
C ALA A 174 0.37 -18.59 -1.25
N ARG A 175 1.41 -19.31 -1.66
CA ARG A 175 2.14 -20.30 -0.85
C ARG A 175 3.62 -20.01 -0.93
N MET A 176 4.37 -20.45 0.06
CA MET A 176 5.82 -20.41 0.03
C MET A 176 6.34 -21.23 -1.16
N ILE A 177 7.17 -20.59 -1.99
CA ILE A 177 7.82 -21.21 -3.15
C ILE A 177 9.34 -21.14 -3.07
N GLY A 178 9.87 -20.44 -2.07
CA GLY A 178 11.30 -20.32 -1.85
C GLY A 178 11.64 -19.42 -0.67
N GLN A 179 12.93 -19.26 -0.46
CA GLN A 179 13.51 -18.40 0.56
C GLN A 179 14.61 -17.55 -0.08
N ARG A 180 14.58 -16.25 0.16
CA ARG A 180 15.64 -15.35 -0.29
C ARG A 180 16.94 -15.68 0.47
N PRO A 181 18.08 -15.79 -0.20
CA PRO A 181 19.36 -16.04 0.48
C PRO A 181 19.62 -15.01 1.59
N ALA A 182 20.29 -15.43 2.64
CA ALA A 182 20.75 -14.50 3.68
C ALA A 182 21.66 -13.43 3.06
N GLU A 183 21.65 -12.22 3.63
CA GLU A 183 22.64 -11.21 3.25
C GLU A 183 24.04 -11.74 3.54
N ARG A 184 24.94 -11.66 2.55
CA ARG A 184 26.34 -11.93 2.79
C ARG A 184 26.92 -10.73 3.54
N GLU A 185 27.62 -10.99 4.63
CA GLU A 185 28.35 -9.93 5.31
C GLU A 185 29.35 -9.31 4.31
N GLY A 186 29.16 -8.05 3.95
CA GLY A 186 30.05 -7.29 3.08
C GLY A 186 29.57 -6.92 1.69
N GLU A 187 28.28 -7.12 1.33
CA GLU A 187 27.67 -6.54 0.11
C GLU A 187 26.91 -5.26 0.39
#